data_2febc5f5ef7a53acfe7aa8603ce7d4bb
#
_entry.id   2febc5f5ef7a53acfe7aa8603ce7d4bb
#
_cell.length_a   1.000
_cell.length_b   1.000
_cell.length_c   1.000
_cell.angle_alpha   90.00
_cell.angle_beta   90.00
_cell.angle_gamma   90.00
#
_symmetry.space_group_name_H-M   'P 1'
#
loop_
_entity.id
_entity.type
_entity.pdbx_description
1 polymer ?
#
loop_
_entity_poly.entity_id
_entity_poly.type
_entity_poly.pdbx_seq_one_letter_code
_entity_poly.pdbx_strand_id
1 'polypeptide(L)'
;MPKKNIEKNYIERPLKNGLYDPQFEKDSCGVGLVANIKGVASREIMDDAYIINSRMDHRGGCGFEENTGDGAGILMALPDNFFQKEAKKLKINLPEKGQYAVGNIFLPQLKKYRSICKSIIQEIIDEEKLIFLGWRKVPVDPIGANVGPASKDAQPYIEQLFVKSKDAKDLEGFDRKLYLVRKRFTHAIRGNVEIK
;
A
#
# COMPACT_ATOMS: atom_id res chain seq x y z
N MET A 1 -1.21 43.57 2.79
CA MET A 1 -1.65 43.20 1.40
C MET A 1 -2.38 41.87 1.49
N PRO A 2 -3.60 41.75 0.99
CA PRO A 2 -4.37 40.53 1.17
C PRO A 2 -3.87 39.41 0.24
N LYS A 3 -3.42 38.29 0.83
CA LYS A 3 -2.99 37.07 0.13
C LYS A 3 -4.05 36.49 -0.85
N LYS A 4 -5.31 36.85 -0.68
CA LYS A 4 -6.43 36.39 -1.52
C LYS A 4 -6.35 36.77 -3.01
N ASN A 5 -5.70 37.88 -3.37
CA ASN A 5 -5.63 38.30 -4.78
C ASN A 5 -4.56 37.61 -5.60
N ILE A 6 -3.53 37.07 -4.96
CA ILE A 6 -2.44 36.36 -5.65
C ILE A 6 -2.89 34.95 -6.06
N GLU A 7 -3.59 34.23 -5.18
CA GLU A 7 -4.11 32.89 -5.47
C GLU A 7 -5.19 32.91 -6.57
N LYS A 8 -6.10 33.90 -6.54
CA LYS A 8 -7.14 34.04 -7.56
C LYS A 8 -6.57 34.31 -8.96
N ASN A 9 -5.57 35.17 -9.05
CA ASN A 9 -4.90 35.47 -10.33
C ASN A 9 -4.09 34.30 -10.88
N TYR A 10 -3.56 33.43 -10.01
CA TYR A 10 -2.79 32.28 -10.43
C TYR A 10 -3.69 31.18 -11.02
N ILE A 11 -4.87 30.99 -10.46
CA ILE A 11 -5.86 29.99 -10.91
C ILE A 11 -6.60 30.46 -12.18
N GLU A 12 -6.95 31.75 -12.30
CA GLU A 12 -7.73 32.26 -13.43
C GLU A 12 -6.92 32.44 -14.73
N ARG A 13 -5.57 32.63 -14.64
CA ARG A 13 -4.71 32.81 -15.81
C ARG A 13 -4.66 31.60 -16.77
N PRO A 14 -4.49 30.36 -16.29
CA PRO A 14 -4.46 29.18 -17.17
C PRO A 14 -5.78 28.96 -17.91
N LEU A 15 -6.91 29.16 -17.24
CA LEU A 15 -8.26 29.02 -17.83
C LEU A 15 -8.54 30.05 -18.92
N LYS A 16 -8.00 31.28 -18.80
CA LYS A 16 -8.22 32.36 -19.77
C LYS A 16 -7.34 32.26 -21.03
N ASN A 17 -6.15 31.70 -20.89
CA ASN A 17 -5.10 31.86 -21.91
C ASN A 17 -4.61 30.51 -22.48
N GLY A 18 -5.18 29.39 -22.11
CA GLY A 18 -4.70 28.09 -22.57
C GLY A 18 -5.72 26.96 -22.36
N LEU A 19 -5.32 25.77 -22.78
CA LEU A 19 -6.11 24.53 -22.63
C LEU A 19 -5.92 23.87 -21.25
N TYR A 20 -5.05 24.43 -20.40
CA TYR A 20 -4.79 23.91 -19.06
C TYR A 20 -5.89 24.35 -18.10
N ASP A 21 -6.51 23.40 -17.42
CA ASP A 21 -7.50 23.63 -16.39
C ASP A 21 -6.95 23.18 -15.02
N PRO A 22 -6.75 24.12 -14.05
CA PRO A 22 -6.20 23.79 -12.74
C PRO A 22 -6.99 22.78 -11.91
N GLN A 23 -8.29 22.58 -12.21
CA GLN A 23 -9.07 21.54 -11.53
C GLN A 23 -8.58 20.13 -11.82
N PHE A 24 -7.86 19.94 -12.92
CA PHE A 24 -7.24 18.66 -13.29
C PHE A 24 -5.78 18.56 -12.85
N GLU A 25 -5.25 19.57 -12.15
CA GLU A 25 -3.91 19.51 -11.58
C GLU A 25 -3.79 18.35 -10.62
N LYS A 26 -2.78 17.51 -10.86
CA LYS A 26 -2.45 16.35 -10.03
C LYS A 26 -0.94 16.24 -9.94
N ASP A 27 -0.50 15.65 -8.84
CA ASP A 27 0.91 15.35 -8.65
C ASP A 27 1.45 14.49 -9.78
N SER A 28 2.63 14.84 -10.27
CA SER A 28 3.29 14.13 -11.36
C SER A 28 4.02 12.91 -10.83
N CYS A 29 3.54 11.71 -11.19
CA CYS A 29 4.21 10.45 -10.89
C CYS A 29 5.05 9.97 -12.07
N GLY A 30 6.18 9.32 -11.80
CA GLY A 30 6.90 8.52 -12.78
C GLY A 30 6.33 7.10 -12.79
N VAL A 31 5.99 6.58 -13.95
CA VAL A 31 5.49 5.21 -14.12
C VAL A 31 6.27 4.50 -15.21
N GLY A 32 6.70 3.28 -14.95
CA GLY A 32 7.35 2.41 -15.91
C GLY A 32 6.69 1.04 -15.94
N LEU A 33 6.81 0.34 -17.04
CA LEU A 33 6.26 -0.99 -17.25
C LEU A 33 7.32 -1.89 -17.89
N VAL A 34 7.45 -3.11 -17.37
CA VAL A 34 8.16 -4.22 -18.00
C VAL A 34 7.27 -5.45 -17.99
N ALA A 35 7.19 -6.16 -19.10
CA ALA A 35 6.36 -7.34 -19.23
C ALA A 35 7.01 -8.40 -20.14
N ASN A 36 6.79 -9.67 -19.79
CA ASN A 36 7.11 -10.78 -20.68
C ASN A 36 5.89 -11.10 -21.55
N ILE A 37 6.04 -10.99 -22.87
CA ILE A 37 4.94 -11.21 -23.85
C ILE A 37 4.36 -12.63 -23.77
N LYS A 38 5.17 -13.61 -23.36
CA LYS A 38 4.74 -15.00 -23.20
C LYS A 38 4.13 -15.29 -21.82
N GLY A 39 4.03 -14.28 -20.93
CA GLY A 39 3.48 -14.44 -19.58
C GLY A 39 4.35 -15.29 -18.63
N VAL A 40 5.63 -15.49 -18.96
CA VAL A 40 6.55 -16.28 -18.12
C VAL A 40 7.11 -15.39 -17.03
N ALA A 41 6.83 -15.75 -15.76
CA ALA A 41 7.40 -15.04 -14.61
C ALA A 41 8.90 -15.35 -14.48
N SER A 42 9.71 -14.29 -14.29
CA SER A 42 11.15 -14.43 -14.11
C SER A 42 11.69 -13.44 -13.07
N ARG A 43 12.85 -13.74 -12.53
CA ARG A 43 13.57 -12.80 -11.65
C ARG A 43 14.07 -11.58 -12.45
N GLU A 44 14.44 -11.76 -13.70
CA GLU A 44 14.92 -10.71 -14.59
C GLU A 44 13.90 -9.56 -14.71
N ILE A 45 12.60 -9.85 -14.89
CA ILE A 45 11.55 -8.84 -14.90
C ILE A 45 11.52 -8.01 -13.61
N MET A 46 11.77 -8.63 -12.47
CA MET A 46 11.82 -7.93 -11.19
C MET A 46 13.04 -7.02 -11.08
N ASP A 47 14.18 -7.48 -11.58
CA ASP A 47 15.43 -6.71 -11.62
C ASP A 47 15.28 -5.52 -12.56
N ASP A 48 14.67 -5.70 -13.73
CA ASP A 48 14.34 -4.61 -14.67
C ASP A 48 13.37 -3.61 -14.05
N ALA A 49 12.32 -4.07 -13.38
CA ALA A 49 11.38 -3.20 -12.69
C ALA A 49 12.06 -2.37 -11.59
N TYR A 50 13.00 -2.97 -10.86
CA TYR A 50 13.82 -2.28 -9.87
C TYR A 50 14.72 -1.21 -10.53
N ILE A 51 15.36 -1.54 -11.65
CA ILE A 51 16.20 -0.60 -12.40
C ILE A 51 15.36 0.57 -12.92
N ILE A 52 14.17 0.31 -13.47
CA ILE A 52 13.24 1.36 -13.92
C ILE A 52 12.91 2.28 -12.74
N ASN A 53 12.50 1.71 -11.59
CA ASN A 53 12.14 2.48 -10.42
C ASN A 53 13.30 3.35 -9.91
N SER A 54 14.51 2.80 -9.84
CA SER A 54 15.72 3.52 -9.43
C SER A 54 16.09 4.67 -10.40
N ARG A 55 15.88 4.48 -11.70
CA ARG A 55 16.15 5.51 -12.71
C ARG A 55 15.11 6.62 -12.75
N MET A 56 14.01 6.49 -12.03
CA MET A 56 12.98 7.53 -11.89
C MET A 56 13.25 8.51 -10.74
N ASP A 57 14.39 8.46 -10.08
CA ASP A 57 14.76 9.35 -8.99
C ASP A 57 14.57 10.83 -9.33
N HIS A 58 14.91 11.23 -10.55
CA HIS A 58 14.68 12.58 -11.10
C HIS A 58 13.20 12.99 -11.22
N ARG A 59 12.27 12.06 -11.03
CA ARG A 59 10.81 12.29 -11.03
C ARG A 59 10.23 12.34 -9.63
N GLY A 60 11.05 12.05 -8.61
CA GLY A 60 10.66 12.14 -7.21
C GLY A 60 10.89 13.53 -6.64
N GLY A 61 10.11 13.89 -5.62
CA GLY A 61 10.33 15.06 -4.79
C GLY A 61 11.02 14.67 -3.47
N CYS A 62 11.93 15.52 -2.99
CA CYS A 62 12.49 15.41 -1.65
C CYS A 62 11.67 16.26 -0.68
N GLY A 63 11.44 15.75 0.53
CA GLY A 63 10.91 16.53 1.64
C GLY A 63 11.98 17.50 2.18
N PHE A 64 11.74 18.07 3.38
CA PHE A 64 12.74 18.89 4.03
C PHE A 64 13.89 18.05 4.64
N GLU A 65 13.72 16.75 4.73
CA GLU A 65 14.77 15.79 5.12
C GLU A 65 15.38 15.17 3.84
N GLU A 66 16.71 15.13 3.77
CA GLU A 66 17.47 14.78 2.56
C GLU A 66 17.10 13.41 1.97
N ASN A 67 16.85 12.42 2.85
CA ASN A 67 16.57 11.03 2.45
C ASN A 67 15.10 10.65 2.60
N THR A 68 14.20 11.62 2.65
CA THR A 68 12.76 11.40 2.72
C THR A 68 12.04 12.23 1.67
N GLY A 69 11.12 11.63 0.97
CA GLY A 69 10.40 12.25 -0.13
C GLY A 69 9.23 11.41 -0.57
N ASP A 70 8.93 11.49 -1.85
CA ASP A 70 7.85 10.71 -2.47
C ASP A 70 8.13 9.21 -2.34
N GLY A 71 7.05 8.45 -2.19
CA GLY A 71 7.14 6.99 -2.12
C GLY A 71 7.51 6.39 -3.49
N ALA A 72 8.18 5.23 -3.46
CA ALA A 72 8.49 4.44 -4.63
C ALA A 72 8.04 3.00 -4.41
N GLY A 73 7.68 2.30 -5.46
CA GLY A 73 7.22 0.92 -5.33
C GLY A 73 7.11 0.17 -6.65
N ILE A 74 6.92 -1.13 -6.55
CA ILE A 74 6.75 -2.03 -7.68
C ILE A 74 5.45 -2.79 -7.49
N LEU A 75 4.55 -2.72 -8.49
CA LEU A 75 3.37 -3.56 -8.56
C LEU A 75 3.72 -4.84 -9.32
N MET A 76 3.53 -5.98 -8.69
CA MET A 76 3.87 -7.28 -9.24
C MET A 76 2.81 -8.32 -8.91
N ALA A 77 2.83 -9.45 -9.61
CA ALA A 77 2.02 -10.61 -9.23
C ALA A 77 2.42 -11.12 -7.83
N LEU A 78 1.45 -11.73 -7.11
CA LEU A 78 1.69 -12.29 -5.79
C LEU A 78 2.86 -13.30 -5.84
N PRO A 79 3.96 -13.08 -5.09
CA PRO A 79 5.12 -13.98 -5.07
C PRO A 79 4.85 -15.20 -4.19
N ASP A 80 4.06 -16.15 -4.69
CA ASP A 80 3.56 -17.30 -3.94
C ASP A 80 4.68 -18.09 -3.26
N ASN A 81 5.73 -18.45 -3.99
CA ASN A 81 6.85 -19.20 -3.44
C ASN A 81 7.51 -18.52 -2.22
N PHE A 82 7.57 -17.19 -2.23
CA PHE A 82 8.10 -16.42 -1.11
C PHE A 82 7.14 -16.49 0.08
N PHE A 83 5.85 -16.26 -0.13
CA PHE A 83 4.87 -16.28 0.96
C PHE A 83 4.69 -17.68 1.53
N GLN A 84 4.73 -18.74 0.74
CA GLN A 84 4.70 -20.12 1.23
C GLN A 84 5.87 -20.39 2.20
N LYS A 85 7.09 -19.93 1.85
CA LYS A 85 8.27 -20.07 2.73
C LYS A 85 8.12 -19.28 4.04
N GLU A 86 7.70 -18.02 3.94
CA GLU A 86 7.55 -17.15 5.11
C GLU A 86 6.41 -17.61 6.03
N ALA A 87 5.29 -18.03 5.46
CA ALA A 87 4.15 -18.54 6.21
C ALA A 87 4.49 -19.83 7.00
N LYS A 88 5.26 -20.74 6.39
CA LYS A 88 5.75 -21.94 7.09
C LYS A 88 6.55 -21.60 8.34
N LYS A 89 7.41 -20.58 8.30
CA LYS A 89 8.19 -20.13 9.48
C LYS A 89 7.27 -19.68 10.62
N LEU A 90 6.10 -19.14 10.29
CA LEU A 90 5.10 -18.61 11.21
C LEU A 90 4.01 -19.65 11.57
N LYS A 91 4.13 -20.89 11.08
CA LYS A 91 3.12 -21.95 11.22
C LYS A 91 1.75 -21.56 10.64
N ILE A 92 1.74 -20.68 9.63
CA ILE A 92 0.56 -20.31 8.86
C ILE A 92 0.48 -21.25 7.65
N ASN A 93 -0.67 -21.92 7.51
CA ASN A 93 -0.91 -22.86 6.42
C ASN A 93 -1.62 -22.13 5.27
N LEU A 94 -0.87 -21.73 4.24
CA LEU A 94 -1.42 -21.06 3.06
C LEU A 94 -1.98 -22.12 2.08
N PRO A 95 -3.16 -21.88 1.48
CA PRO A 95 -3.66 -22.71 0.38
C PRO A 95 -2.86 -22.47 -0.90
N GLU A 96 -3.29 -23.07 -1.99
CA GLU A 96 -2.70 -22.87 -3.31
C GLU A 96 -2.82 -21.42 -3.80
N LYS A 97 -1.92 -21.05 -4.71
CA LYS A 97 -1.90 -19.74 -5.36
C LYS A 97 -3.29 -19.41 -5.96
N GLY A 98 -3.77 -18.20 -5.69
CA GLY A 98 -5.09 -17.73 -6.12
C GLY A 98 -6.20 -17.95 -5.09
N GLN A 99 -5.99 -18.81 -4.09
CA GLN A 99 -6.99 -19.08 -3.05
C GLN A 99 -6.79 -18.25 -1.77
N TYR A 100 -5.75 -17.45 -1.71
CA TYR A 100 -5.46 -16.53 -0.61
C TYR A 100 -5.03 -15.17 -1.12
N ALA A 101 -5.13 -14.19 -0.24
CA ALA A 101 -4.66 -12.84 -0.48
C ALA A 101 -3.75 -12.37 0.66
N VAL A 102 -2.89 -11.42 0.34
CA VAL A 102 -1.99 -10.76 1.28
C VAL A 102 -2.23 -9.26 1.22
N GLY A 103 -2.53 -8.65 2.35
CA GLY A 103 -2.68 -7.20 2.48
C GLY A 103 -1.59 -6.59 3.33
N ASN A 104 -0.89 -5.58 2.84
CA ASN A 104 0.00 -4.75 3.66
C ASN A 104 -0.84 -3.77 4.47
N ILE A 105 -0.78 -3.87 5.79
CA ILE A 105 -1.54 -3.04 6.72
C ILE A 105 -0.58 -2.15 7.50
N PHE A 106 -0.80 -0.84 7.39
CA PHE A 106 -0.07 0.19 8.11
C PHE A 106 -0.81 0.47 9.41
N LEU A 107 -0.22 0.09 10.51
CA LEU A 107 -0.83 0.07 11.85
C LEU A 107 -0.17 1.11 12.77
N PRO A 108 -0.86 1.55 13.84
CA PRO A 108 -0.27 2.42 14.84
C PRO A 108 0.94 1.78 15.53
N GLN A 109 1.93 2.62 15.90
CA GLN A 109 3.11 2.17 16.65
C GLN A 109 2.75 1.66 18.05
N LEU A 110 1.77 2.27 18.71
CA LEU A 110 1.32 1.87 20.04
C LEU A 110 0.59 0.53 19.99
N LYS A 111 1.10 -0.45 20.76
CA LYS A 111 0.56 -1.82 20.80
C LYS A 111 -0.94 -1.85 21.12
N LYS A 112 -1.40 -0.99 22.04
CA LYS A 112 -2.83 -0.88 22.41
C LYS A 112 -3.70 -0.62 21.18
N TYR A 113 -3.41 0.45 20.42
CA TYR A 113 -4.18 0.84 19.25
C TYR A 113 -4.04 -0.16 18.10
N ARG A 114 -2.84 -0.73 17.93
CA ARG A 114 -2.62 -1.80 16.96
C ARG A 114 -3.48 -3.03 17.25
N SER A 115 -3.65 -3.41 18.51
CA SER A 115 -4.52 -4.52 18.90
C SER A 115 -5.98 -4.24 18.57
N ILE A 116 -6.47 -3.03 18.84
CA ILE A 116 -7.83 -2.61 18.49
C ILE A 116 -8.05 -2.68 16.98
N CYS A 117 -7.12 -2.14 16.19
CA CYS A 117 -7.20 -2.23 14.72
C CYS A 117 -7.29 -3.68 14.25
N LYS A 118 -6.45 -4.55 14.80
CA LYS A 118 -6.42 -5.98 14.43
C LYS A 118 -7.71 -6.70 14.78
N SER A 119 -8.32 -6.41 15.94
CA SER A 119 -9.62 -6.96 16.31
C SER A 119 -10.72 -6.55 15.34
N ILE A 120 -10.81 -5.25 15.03
CA ILE A 120 -11.79 -4.72 14.06
C ILE A 120 -11.63 -5.38 12.69
N ILE A 121 -10.38 -5.53 12.21
CA ILE A 121 -10.09 -6.17 10.93
C ILE A 121 -10.55 -7.62 10.95
N GLN A 122 -10.27 -8.35 12.02
CA GLN A 122 -10.64 -9.77 12.13
C GLN A 122 -12.15 -9.96 12.21
N GLU A 123 -12.87 -9.16 12.98
CA GLU A 123 -14.34 -9.16 13.05
C GLU A 123 -14.95 -8.96 11.65
N ILE A 124 -14.46 -7.99 10.88
CA ILE A 124 -14.97 -7.73 9.54
C ILE A 124 -14.64 -8.87 8.56
N ILE A 125 -13.48 -9.50 8.68
CA ILE A 125 -13.12 -10.69 7.89
C ILE A 125 -14.12 -11.81 8.14
N ASP A 126 -14.48 -12.04 9.40
CA ASP A 126 -15.42 -13.09 9.80
C ASP A 126 -16.84 -12.76 9.32
N GLU A 127 -17.30 -11.52 9.43
CA GLU A 127 -18.60 -11.06 8.93
C GLU A 127 -18.72 -11.22 7.41
N GLU A 128 -17.67 -10.93 6.65
CA GLU A 128 -17.61 -11.13 5.20
C GLU A 128 -17.40 -12.60 4.81
N LYS A 129 -17.40 -13.51 5.81
CA LYS A 129 -17.26 -14.95 5.61
C LYS A 129 -15.96 -15.35 4.89
N LEU A 130 -14.90 -14.60 5.13
CA LEU A 130 -13.54 -14.99 4.79
C LEU A 130 -12.90 -15.76 5.95
N ILE A 131 -11.73 -16.32 5.72
CA ILE A 131 -10.96 -17.04 6.75
C ILE A 131 -9.68 -16.26 6.99
N PHE A 132 -9.52 -15.78 8.21
CA PHE A 132 -8.26 -15.21 8.68
C PHE A 132 -7.22 -16.34 8.85
N LEU A 133 -6.01 -16.13 8.30
CA LEU A 133 -4.92 -17.10 8.36
C LEU A 133 -3.81 -16.68 9.32
N GLY A 134 -3.54 -15.37 9.40
CA GLY A 134 -2.50 -14.87 10.30
C GLY A 134 -1.93 -13.52 9.92
N TRP A 135 -1.00 -13.07 10.75
CA TRP A 135 -0.22 -11.84 10.57
C TRP A 135 1.26 -12.14 10.43
N ARG A 136 1.94 -11.41 9.56
CA ARG A 136 3.39 -11.40 9.41
C ARG A 136 3.92 -9.98 9.60
N LYS A 137 4.84 -9.78 10.53
CA LYS A 137 5.54 -8.50 10.63
C LYS A 137 6.42 -8.31 9.39
N VAL A 138 6.31 -7.15 8.76
CA VAL A 138 7.20 -6.77 7.66
C VAL A 138 8.54 -6.31 8.24
N PRO A 139 9.66 -6.90 7.80
CA PRO A 139 10.97 -6.41 8.20
C PRO A 139 11.21 -5.02 7.60
N VAL A 140 11.67 -4.09 8.42
CA VAL A 140 12.01 -2.72 8.03
C VAL A 140 13.37 -2.36 8.61
N ASP A 141 14.16 -1.59 7.88
CA ASP A 141 15.45 -1.08 8.30
C ASP A 141 15.56 0.44 8.11
N PRO A 142 14.98 1.22 9.04
CA PRO A 142 15.03 2.68 8.96
C PRO A 142 16.44 3.25 9.22
N ILE A 143 17.34 2.47 9.81
CA ILE A 143 18.72 2.88 10.06
C ILE A 143 19.54 2.71 8.77
N GLY A 144 19.49 1.54 8.15
CA GLY A 144 20.18 1.28 6.89
C GLY A 144 19.67 2.17 5.74
N ALA A 145 18.39 2.53 5.77
CA ALA A 145 17.79 3.47 4.83
C ALA A 145 18.10 4.95 5.18
N ASN A 146 18.77 5.23 6.28
CA ASN A 146 19.07 6.59 6.75
C ASN A 146 17.85 7.52 6.78
N VAL A 147 16.70 6.99 7.26
CA VAL A 147 15.45 7.74 7.36
C VAL A 147 15.57 8.86 8.37
N GLY A 148 15.12 10.06 8.01
CA GLY A 148 15.19 11.26 8.87
C GLY A 148 14.34 11.15 10.14
N PRO A 149 14.59 12.00 11.16
CA PRO A 149 13.91 11.93 12.45
C PRO A 149 12.40 12.08 12.37
N ALA A 150 11.89 13.04 11.61
CA ALA A 150 10.45 13.27 11.48
C ALA A 150 9.75 12.10 10.80
N SER A 151 10.37 11.51 9.78
CA SER A 151 9.84 10.33 9.11
C SER A 151 9.89 9.08 9.99
N LYS A 152 10.91 8.96 10.85
CA LYS A 152 10.96 7.92 11.90
C LYS A 152 9.81 8.03 12.89
N ASP A 153 9.51 9.24 13.34
CA ASP A 153 8.42 9.49 14.29
C ASP A 153 7.06 9.17 13.69
N ALA A 154 6.89 9.41 12.37
CA ALA A 154 5.68 9.11 11.63
C ALA A 154 5.62 7.67 11.09
N GLN A 155 6.67 6.88 11.26
CA GLN A 155 6.75 5.53 10.69
C GLN A 155 5.62 4.64 11.23
N PRO A 156 4.80 4.00 10.36
CA PRO A 156 3.80 3.04 10.80
C PRO A 156 4.43 1.70 11.19
N TYR A 157 3.71 0.92 11.99
CA TYR A 157 4.02 -0.48 12.19
C TYR A 157 3.41 -1.29 11.05
N ILE A 158 4.21 -1.98 10.25
CA ILE A 158 3.74 -2.63 9.04
C ILE A 158 3.62 -4.14 9.26
N GLU A 159 2.42 -4.69 9.02
CA GLU A 159 2.18 -6.13 9.02
C GLU A 159 1.46 -6.57 7.74
N GLN A 160 1.72 -7.80 7.34
CA GLN A 160 0.98 -8.48 6.29
C GLN A 160 -0.13 -9.32 6.90
N LEU A 161 -1.34 -9.10 6.41
CA LEU A 161 -2.53 -9.85 6.71
C LEU A 161 -2.71 -10.95 5.68
N PHE A 162 -2.87 -12.19 6.11
CA PHE A 162 -3.20 -13.32 5.25
C PHE A 162 -4.64 -13.73 5.45
N VAL A 163 -5.39 -13.80 4.34
CA VAL A 163 -6.79 -14.23 4.32
C VAL A 163 -7.04 -15.18 3.17
N LYS A 164 -8.04 -16.07 3.31
CA LYS A 164 -8.47 -16.93 2.22
C LYS A 164 -9.99 -16.94 2.06
N SER A 165 -10.46 -17.31 0.88
CA SER A 165 -11.87 -17.60 0.64
C SER A 165 -12.31 -18.89 1.34
N LYS A 166 -13.59 -18.98 1.71
CA LYS A 166 -14.23 -20.24 2.08
C LYS A 166 -14.55 -21.08 0.84
N ASP A 167 -14.84 -20.42 -0.28
CA ASP A 167 -15.08 -21.05 -1.57
C ASP A 167 -13.88 -20.83 -2.50
N ALA A 168 -13.11 -21.89 -2.71
CA ALA A 168 -11.92 -21.86 -3.55
C ALA A 168 -12.21 -21.67 -5.04
N LYS A 169 -13.49 -21.85 -5.48
CA LYS A 169 -13.89 -21.76 -6.88
C LYS A 169 -14.40 -20.38 -7.27
N ASP A 170 -14.90 -19.59 -6.32
CA ASP A 170 -15.45 -18.25 -6.56
C ASP A 170 -14.35 -17.18 -6.40
N LEU A 171 -13.48 -17.06 -7.41
CA LEU A 171 -12.38 -16.08 -7.39
C LEU A 171 -12.89 -14.64 -7.51
N GLU A 172 -13.90 -14.37 -8.36
CA GLU A 172 -14.47 -13.03 -8.49
C GLU A 172 -15.21 -12.58 -7.22
N GLY A 173 -15.93 -13.48 -6.58
CA GLY A 173 -16.57 -13.22 -5.30
C GLY A 173 -15.52 -12.97 -4.20
N PHE A 174 -14.39 -13.67 -4.26
CA PHE A 174 -13.28 -13.44 -3.34
C PHE A 174 -12.69 -12.04 -3.49
N ASP A 175 -12.38 -11.60 -4.70
CA ASP A 175 -11.85 -10.25 -4.96
C ASP A 175 -12.82 -9.15 -4.52
N ARG A 176 -14.13 -9.32 -4.78
CA ARG A 176 -15.15 -8.38 -4.27
C ARG A 176 -15.18 -8.32 -2.76
N LYS A 177 -15.09 -9.45 -2.07
CA LYS A 177 -15.03 -9.49 -0.60
C LYS A 177 -13.78 -8.84 -0.05
N LEU A 178 -12.62 -9.05 -0.66
CA LEU A 178 -11.37 -8.36 -0.28
C LEU A 178 -11.52 -6.85 -0.37
N TYR A 179 -12.14 -6.35 -1.44
CA TYR A 179 -12.44 -4.93 -1.57
C TYR A 179 -13.38 -4.43 -0.46
N LEU A 180 -14.46 -5.16 -0.17
CA LEU A 180 -15.41 -4.81 0.90
C LEU A 180 -14.73 -4.79 2.26
N VAL A 181 -13.99 -5.84 2.61
CA VAL A 181 -13.22 -5.92 3.86
C VAL A 181 -12.31 -4.71 4.01
N ARG A 182 -11.52 -4.38 2.97
CA ARG A 182 -10.65 -3.21 2.99
C ARG A 182 -11.41 -1.91 3.23
N LYS A 183 -12.53 -1.70 2.57
CA LYS A 183 -13.35 -0.48 2.72
C LYS A 183 -13.98 -0.41 4.10
N ARG A 184 -14.55 -1.52 4.57
CA ARG A 184 -15.25 -1.60 5.86
C ARG A 184 -14.30 -1.35 7.03
N PHE A 185 -13.16 -2.03 7.11
CA PHE A 185 -12.23 -1.81 8.22
C PHE A 185 -11.60 -0.42 8.19
N THR A 186 -11.31 0.13 6.99
CA THR A 186 -10.81 1.51 6.89
C THR A 186 -11.82 2.50 7.45
N HIS A 187 -13.10 2.31 7.14
CA HIS A 187 -14.16 3.18 7.66
C HIS A 187 -14.34 3.00 9.18
N ALA A 188 -14.40 1.78 9.65
CA ALA A 188 -14.55 1.46 11.07
C ALA A 188 -13.40 2.00 11.93
N ILE A 189 -12.15 1.84 11.47
CA ILE A 189 -10.96 2.34 12.18
C ILE A 189 -10.93 3.88 12.22
N ARG A 190 -11.24 4.54 11.09
CA ARG A 190 -11.30 6.02 11.05
C ARG A 190 -12.41 6.61 11.94
N GLY A 191 -13.50 5.89 12.11
CA GLY A 191 -14.62 6.26 12.98
C GLY A 191 -14.41 5.92 14.46
N ASN A 192 -13.41 5.15 14.80
CA ASN A 192 -13.17 4.68 16.14
C ASN A 192 -12.54 5.78 17.03
N VAL A 193 -13.25 6.18 18.08
CA VAL A 193 -12.84 7.26 19.00
C VAL A 193 -11.68 6.89 19.91
N GLU A 194 -11.41 5.60 20.11
CA GLU A 194 -10.30 5.13 20.94
C GLU A 194 -8.93 5.20 20.25
N ILE A 195 -8.92 5.31 18.90
CA ILE A 195 -7.71 5.31 18.08
C ILE A 195 -7.31 6.74 17.70
N LYS A 196 -8.17 7.71 17.89
CA LYS A 196 -7.95 9.13 17.57
C LYS A 196 -6.96 9.81 18.50
#